data_56a2e4263306dd90d69efa133643993f
#
_entry.id   56a2e4263306dd90d69efa133643993f
#
_cell.length_a   1.000
_cell.length_b   1.000
_cell.length_c   1.000
_cell.angle_alpha   90.00
_cell.angle_beta   90.00
_cell.angle_gamma   90.00
#
_symmetry.space_group_name_H-M   'P 1'
#
loop_
_entity.id
_entity.type
_entity.pdbx_description
1 polymer ?
#
loop_
_entity_poly.entity_id
_entity_poly.type
_entity_poly.pdbx_seq_one_letter_code
_entity_poly.pdbx_strand_id
1 'polypeptide(L)'
;MISFLKSKITVFLTCSLTFASGFVHADAITSCDRSAALLADPKRKSEPVPFEKIDASTVIHECTEAIKMDPGNSGRYFLQRARGHLRMGNIERSLSDLNLSIEQNYPAAFFGLGVAFLLGDVVEADYKEASLLLLKAYDKGVFWAANALAHFSIRLCSC
;
A
#
# COMPACT_ATOMS: atom_id res chain seq x y z
N MET A 1 46.32 -53.27 -45.54
CA MET A 1 46.62 -51.88 -45.19
C MET A 1 45.29 -51.16 -45.00
N ILE A 2 44.91 -50.98 -43.73
CA ILE A 2 43.60 -50.42 -43.35
C ILE A 2 43.82 -48.96 -42.88
N SER A 3 43.35 -48.00 -43.65
CA SER A 3 43.43 -46.59 -43.36
C SER A 3 42.33 -46.17 -42.37
N PHE A 4 42.67 -45.78 -41.18
CA PHE A 4 41.78 -45.26 -40.19
C PHE A 4 41.41 -43.78 -40.49
N LEU A 5 40.15 -43.56 -40.92
CA LEU A 5 39.60 -42.23 -41.08
C LEU A 5 39.11 -41.72 -39.73
N LYS A 6 39.85 -40.81 -39.08
CA LYS A 6 39.44 -40.14 -37.81
C LYS A 6 38.43 -39.02 -38.15
N SER A 7 37.16 -39.31 -37.90
CA SER A 7 36.10 -38.29 -37.94
C SER A 7 36.22 -37.40 -36.69
N LYS A 8 36.52 -36.10 -36.89
CA LYS A 8 36.46 -35.09 -35.85
C LYS A 8 35.02 -34.58 -35.72
N ILE A 9 34.32 -35.06 -34.68
CA ILE A 9 33.04 -34.52 -34.30
C ILE A 9 33.27 -33.18 -33.59
N THR A 10 32.99 -32.09 -34.26
CA THR A 10 32.98 -30.74 -33.68
C THR A 10 31.63 -30.52 -33.00
N VAL A 11 31.61 -30.63 -31.67
CA VAL A 11 30.43 -30.30 -30.86
C VAL A 11 30.35 -28.77 -30.78
N PHE A 12 29.43 -28.19 -31.54
CA PHE A 12 29.04 -26.79 -31.37
C PHE A 12 28.14 -26.67 -30.11
N LEU A 13 28.78 -26.22 -29.02
CA LEU A 13 28.03 -25.86 -27.81
C LEU A 13 27.36 -24.50 -28.05
N THR A 14 26.11 -24.52 -28.51
CA THR A 14 25.29 -23.30 -28.61
C THR A 14 24.87 -22.89 -27.21
N CYS A 15 25.59 -21.94 -26.64
CA CYS A 15 25.20 -21.27 -25.41
C CYS A 15 23.98 -20.36 -25.72
N SER A 16 22.78 -20.89 -25.52
CA SER A 16 21.55 -20.10 -25.58
C SER A 16 21.49 -19.20 -24.35
N LEU A 17 21.96 -17.94 -24.48
CA LEU A 17 21.68 -16.89 -23.50
C LEU A 17 20.20 -16.58 -23.55
N THR A 18 19.42 -17.22 -22.67
CA THR A 18 18.06 -16.74 -22.36
C THR A 18 18.20 -15.45 -21.57
N PHE A 19 18.11 -14.31 -22.24
CA PHE A 19 17.85 -13.03 -21.60
C PHE A 19 16.48 -13.15 -20.96
N ALA A 20 16.42 -13.49 -19.67
CA ALA A 20 15.27 -13.21 -18.84
C ALA A 20 15.16 -11.69 -18.77
N SER A 21 14.35 -11.11 -19.65
CA SER A 21 13.91 -9.72 -19.55
C SER A 21 13.06 -9.62 -18.29
N GLY A 22 13.74 -9.47 -17.13
CA GLY A 22 13.12 -8.99 -15.92
C GLY A 22 12.59 -7.60 -16.24
N PHE A 23 11.30 -7.50 -16.54
CA PHE A 23 10.61 -6.23 -16.51
C PHE A 23 10.72 -5.73 -15.07
N VAL A 24 11.71 -4.87 -14.80
CA VAL A 24 11.69 -3.99 -13.65
C VAL A 24 10.47 -3.12 -13.89
N HIS A 25 9.33 -3.51 -13.33
CA HIS A 25 8.20 -2.61 -13.20
C HIS A 25 8.70 -1.46 -12.33
N ALA A 26 9.15 -0.40 -12.99
CA ALA A 26 9.31 0.88 -12.30
C ALA A 26 7.97 1.12 -11.61
N ASP A 27 8.03 1.44 -10.33
CA ASP A 27 6.89 1.75 -9.46
C ASP A 27 6.13 2.96 -10.02
N ALA A 28 5.39 2.72 -11.10
CA ALA A 28 4.74 3.73 -11.91
C ALA A 28 3.57 4.35 -11.13
N ILE A 29 3.37 5.66 -11.33
CA ILE A 29 2.22 6.38 -10.78
C ILE A 29 0.96 5.90 -11.50
N THR A 30 0.04 5.29 -10.77
CA THR A 30 -1.23 4.79 -11.30
C THR A 30 -2.34 5.84 -11.24
N SER A 31 -3.49 5.57 -11.88
CA SER A 31 -4.69 6.40 -11.71
C SER A 31 -5.15 6.38 -10.25
N CYS A 32 -5.11 5.22 -9.57
CA CYS A 32 -5.39 5.11 -8.13
C CYS A 32 -4.54 6.07 -7.30
N ASP A 33 -3.22 6.17 -7.57
CA ASP A 33 -2.35 7.12 -6.87
C ASP A 33 -2.81 8.58 -7.05
N ARG A 34 -3.18 8.95 -8.27
CA ARG A 34 -3.63 10.32 -8.56
C ARG A 34 -4.98 10.67 -7.95
N SER A 35 -5.85 9.68 -7.78
CA SER A 35 -7.21 9.88 -7.30
C SER A 35 -7.36 9.84 -5.78
N ALA A 36 -6.41 9.24 -5.06
CA ALA A 36 -6.59 8.99 -3.63
C ALA A 36 -5.32 9.00 -2.77
N ALA A 37 -4.22 9.61 -3.20
CA ALA A 37 -3.02 9.70 -2.37
C ALA A 37 -3.32 10.39 -1.02
N LEU A 38 -2.82 9.82 0.08
CA LEU A 38 -2.99 10.34 1.43
C LEU A 38 -1.84 11.29 1.77
N LEU A 39 -2.15 12.48 2.32
CA LEU A 39 -1.12 13.45 2.74
C LEU A 39 -0.13 12.85 3.76
N ALA A 40 -0.63 12.09 4.72
CA ALA A 40 0.20 11.49 5.77
C ALA A 40 1.04 10.29 5.30
N ASP A 41 0.87 9.84 4.04
CA ASP A 41 1.61 8.70 3.51
C ASP A 41 3.02 9.11 3.05
N PRO A 42 4.10 8.66 3.73
CA PRO A 42 5.47 8.96 3.33
C PRO A 42 5.87 8.27 2.02
N LYS A 43 5.11 7.26 1.58
CA LYS A 43 5.36 6.50 0.35
C LYS A 43 4.41 6.88 -0.79
N ARG A 44 3.63 7.96 -0.65
CA ARG A 44 2.73 8.40 -1.72
C ARG A 44 3.51 8.69 -3.01
N LYS A 45 2.88 8.40 -4.14
CA LYS A 45 3.49 8.55 -5.47
C LYS A 45 2.98 9.77 -6.24
N SER A 46 1.96 10.45 -5.73
CA SER A 46 1.37 11.64 -6.35
C SER A 46 1.03 12.71 -5.31
N GLU A 47 0.57 13.86 -5.77
CA GLU A 47 0.03 14.88 -4.90
C GLU A 47 -1.13 14.35 -4.06
N PRO A 48 -1.22 14.74 -2.78
CA PRO A 48 -2.27 14.26 -1.91
C PRO A 48 -3.64 14.80 -2.32
N VAL A 49 -4.65 13.94 -2.22
CA VAL A 49 -6.05 14.31 -2.49
C VAL A 49 -6.77 14.52 -1.17
N PRO A 50 -7.30 15.74 -0.89
CA PRO A 50 -8.16 15.97 0.26
C PRO A 50 -9.35 15.03 0.29
N PHE A 51 -9.77 14.59 1.49
CA PHE A 51 -10.82 13.59 1.63
C PHE A 51 -12.15 14.02 1.00
N GLU A 52 -12.49 15.29 1.15
CA GLU A 52 -13.72 15.89 0.59
C GLU A 52 -13.73 15.97 -0.94
N LYS A 53 -12.56 15.89 -1.58
CA LYS A 53 -12.40 15.91 -3.04
C LYS A 53 -12.36 14.52 -3.69
N ILE A 54 -12.42 13.46 -2.88
CA ILE A 54 -12.41 12.09 -3.39
C ILE A 54 -13.72 11.82 -4.14
N ASP A 55 -13.62 11.44 -5.42
CA ASP A 55 -14.66 10.74 -6.14
C ASP A 55 -14.59 9.24 -5.77
N ALA A 56 -15.51 8.81 -4.91
CA ALA A 56 -15.46 7.49 -4.31
C ALA A 56 -15.57 6.36 -5.35
N SER A 57 -16.42 6.53 -6.36
CA SER A 57 -16.65 5.52 -7.39
C SER A 57 -15.43 5.35 -8.27
N THR A 58 -14.84 6.45 -8.71
CA THR A 58 -13.58 6.46 -9.49
C THR A 58 -12.45 5.83 -8.71
N VAL A 59 -12.25 6.22 -7.44
CA VAL A 59 -11.18 5.66 -6.59
C VAL A 59 -11.33 4.15 -6.40
N ILE A 60 -12.55 3.68 -6.08
CA ILE A 60 -12.80 2.24 -5.88
C ILE A 60 -12.50 1.46 -7.16
N HIS A 61 -12.92 1.97 -8.32
CA HIS A 61 -12.64 1.34 -9.60
C HIS A 61 -11.14 1.30 -9.93
N GLU A 62 -10.49 2.45 -9.95
CA GLU A 62 -9.08 2.60 -10.34
C GLU A 62 -8.13 1.82 -9.41
N CYS A 63 -8.39 1.87 -8.09
CA CYS A 63 -7.58 1.11 -7.14
C CYS A 63 -7.82 -0.41 -7.23
N THR A 64 -9.03 -0.84 -7.58
CA THR A 64 -9.31 -2.26 -7.84
C THR A 64 -8.53 -2.76 -9.05
N GLU A 65 -8.46 -1.99 -10.12
CA GLU A 65 -7.65 -2.34 -11.29
C GLU A 65 -6.14 -2.34 -10.95
N ALA A 66 -5.66 -1.36 -10.19
CA ALA A 66 -4.27 -1.30 -9.76
C ALA A 66 -3.86 -2.52 -8.88
N ILE A 67 -4.73 -2.98 -7.98
CA ILE A 67 -4.53 -4.19 -7.16
C ILE A 67 -4.41 -5.43 -8.05
N LYS A 68 -5.23 -5.56 -9.08
CA LYS A 68 -5.17 -6.69 -10.03
C LYS A 68 -3.88 -6.71 -10.83
N MET A 69 -3.39 -5.53 -11.23
CA MET A 69 -2.18 -5.39 -12.05
C MET A 69 -0.90 -5.61 -11.25
N ASP A 70 -0.87 -5.21 -9.99
CA ASP A 70 0.31 -5.30 -9.13
C ASP A 70 -0.06 -5.78 -7.70
N PRO A 71 -0.41 -7.08 -7.56
CA PRO A 71 -0.83 -7.64 -6.27
C PRO A 71 0.30 -7.66 -5.23
N GLY A 72 1.56 -7.70 -5.66
CA GLY A 72 2.74 -7.73 -4.77
C GLY A 72 2.99 -6.41 -4.05
N ASN A 73 2.56 -5.28 -4.62
CA ASN A 73 2.72 -3.93 -4.07
C ASN A 73 1.38 -3.25 -3.77
N SER A 74 0.33 -4.04 -3.56
CA SER A 74 -1.04 -3.55 -3.44
C SER A 74 -1.36 -2.86 -2.11
N GLY A 75 -0.45 -2.86 -1.13
CA GLY A 75 -0.68 -2.22 0.18
C GLY A 75 -1.11 -0.75 0.09
N ARG A 76 -0.48 0.05 -0.80
CA ARG A 76 -0.90 1.44 -1.00
C ARG A 76 -2.25 1.55 -1.70
N TYR A 77 -2.56 0.63 -2.62
CA TYR A 77 -3.84 0.65 -3.34
C TYR A 77 -5.00 0.24 -2.44
N PHE A 78 -4.79 -0.70 -1.53
CA PHE A 78 -5.76 -1.02 -0.48
C PHE A 78 -6.04 0.19 0.41
N LEU A 79 -5.00 0.90 0.89
CA LEU A 79 -5.18 2.14 1.66
C LEU A 79 -5.99 3.18 0.88
N GLN A 80 -5.67 3.38 -0.38
CA GLN A 80 -6.33 4.37 -1.23
C GLN A 80 -7.78 3.96 -1.52
N ARG A 81 -8.04 2.66 -1.77
CA ARG A 81 -9.41 2.14 -1.96
C ARG A 81 -10.24 2.23 -0.68
N ALA A 82 -9.63 1.99 0.48
CA ALA A 82 -10.26 2.20 1.77
C ALA A 82 -10.79 3.63 1.93
N ARG A 83 -10.03 4.64 1.49
CA ARG A 83 -10.49 6.04 1.47
C ARG A 83 -11.70 6.25 0.57
N GLY A 84 -11.74 5.59 -0.59
CA GLY A 84 -12.90 5.59 -1.48
C GLY A 84 -14.13 4.95 -0.83
N HIS A 85 -13.96 3.78 -0.21
CA HIS A 85 -15.03 3.11 0.53
C HIS A 85 -15.55 3.94 1.70
N LEU A 86 -14.64 4.55 2.47
CA LEU A 86 -15.01 5.44 3.58
C LEU A 86 -15.80 6.66 3.06
N ARG A 87 -15.37 7.28 1.97
CA ARG A 87 -16.06 8.41 1.35
C ARG A 87 -17.46 8.05 0.86
N MET A 88 -17.69 6.80 0.47
CA MET A 88 -19.00 6.25 0.06
C MET A 88 -19.86 5.82 1.27
N GLY A 89 -19.33 5.85 2.49
CA GLY A 89 -20.02 5.35 3.69
C GLY A 89 -19.95 3.82 3.88
N ASN A 90 -19.16 3.10 3.06
CA ASN A 90 -18.98 1.66 3.17
C ASN A 90 -17.91 1.32 4.21
N ILE A 91 -18.23 1.48 5.49
CA ILE A 91 -17.28 1.36 6.61
C ILE A 91 -16.62 -0.03 6.65
N GLU A 92 -17.42 -1.10 6.56
CA GLU A 92 -16.91 -2.48 6.60
C GLU A 92 -15.84 -2.75 5.51
N ARG A 93 -16.10 -2.30 4.28
CA ARG A 93 -15.15 -2.46 3.18
C ARG A 93 -13.90 -1.60 3.37
N SER A 94 -14.07 -0.40 3.92
CA SER A 94 -12.94 0.47 4.25
C SER A 94 -12.02 -0.19 5.28
N LEU A 95 -12.57 -0.74 6.36
CA LEU A 95 -11.82 -1.44 7.39
C LEU A 95 -11.15 -2.72 6.85
N SER A 96 -11.85 -3.48 6.02
CA SER A 96 -11.28 -4.66 5.35
C SER A 96 -10.05 -4.29 4.51
N ASP A 97 -10.13 -3.24 3.71
CA ASP A 97 -9.02 -2.77 2.89
C ASP A 97 -7.87 -2.21 3.74
N LEU A 98 -8.16 -1.50 4.83
CA LEU A 98 -7.11 -1.06 5.76
C LEU A 98 -6.37 -2.26 6.37
N ASN A 99 -7.08 -3.32 6.76
CA ASN A 99 -6.45 -4.54 7.28
C ASN A 99 -5.59 -5.24 6.23
N LEU A 100 -6.07 -5.39 4.98
CA LEU A 100 -5.27 -5.93 3.89
C LEU A 100 -3.99 -5.11 3.62
N SER A 101 -4.08 -3.79 3.75
CA SER A 101 -2.94 -2.89 3.65
C SER A 101 -1.95 -3.08 4.81
N ILE A 102 -2.46 -3.30 6.04
CA ILE A 102 -1.67 -3.61 7.24
C ILE A 102 -0.97 -4.97 7.11
N GLU A 103 -1.63 -5.99 6.59
CA GLU A 103 -1.04 -7.31 6.31
C GLU A 103 0.17 -7.21 5.37
N GLN A 104 0.13 -6.26 4.42
CA GLN A 104 1.28 -5.92 3.59
C GLN A 104 2.26 -4.95 4.26
N ASN A 105 2.10 -4.71 5.55
CA ASN A 105 2.99 -3.87 6.35
C ASN A 105 3.12 -2.44 5.81
N TYR A 106 2.06 -1.91 5.17
CA TYR A 106 2.06 -0.58 4.58
C TYR A 106 1.97 0.50 5.67
N PRO A 107 2.93 1.44 5.77
CA PRO A 107 3.04 2.35 6.91
C PRO A 107 1.80 3.18 7.19
N ALA A 108 1.24 3.82 6.16
CA ALA A 108 0.13 4.75 6.32
C ALA A 108 -1.21 4.06 6.64
N ALA A 109 -1.32 2.73 6.47
CA ALA A 109 -2.51 1.99 6.88
C ALA A 109 -2.62 1.88 8.41
N PHE A 110 -1.49 1.69 9.10
CA PHE A 110 -1.47 1.74 10.57
C PHE A 110 -1.94 3.10 11.09
N PHE A 111 -1.53 4.19 10.43
CA PHE A 111 -2.00 5.53 10.76
C PHE A 111 -3.50 5.67 10.53
N GLY A 112 -4.01 5.23 9.37
CA GLY A 112 -5.43 5.33 9.03
C GLY A 112 -6.33 4.60 10.03
N LEU A 113 -5.99 3.35 10.38
CA LEU A 113 -6.75 2.57 11.36
C LEU A 113 -6.59 3.11 12.78
N GLY A 114 -5.38 3.55 13.14
CA GLY A 114 -5.12 4.18 14.45
C GLY A 114 -5.93 5.45 14.67
N VAL A 115 -6.09 6.30 13.63
CA VAL A 115 -6.95 7.49 13.68
C VAL A 115 -8.43 7.11 13.79
N ALA A 116 -8.90 6.05 13.09
CA ALA A 116 -10.27 5.58 13.19
C ALA A 116 -10.63 5.17 14.63
N PHE A 117 -9.76 4.39 15.31
CA PHE A 117 -9.94 4.05 16.72
C PHE A 117 -9.80 5.24 17.68
N LEU A 118 -8.94 6.21 17.34
CA LEU A 118 -8.75 7.41 18.15
C LEU A 118 -10.00 8.31 18.14
N LEU A 119 -10.61 8.48 16.97
CA LEU A 119 -11.77 9.38 16.81
C LEU A 119 -13.08 8.72 17.23
N GLY A 120 -13.25 7.42 16.98
CA GLY A 120 -14.45 6.69 17.29
C GLY A 120 -15.67 7.06 16.42
N ASP A 121 -15.43 7.65 15.25
CA ASP A 121 -16.47 8.14 14.35
C ASP A 121 -16.93 7.09 13.33
N VAL A 122 -16.08 6.12 13.01
CA VAL A 122 -16.36 5.04 12.06
C VAL A 122 -16.27 3.64 12.68
N VAL A 123 -15.62 3.52 13.84
CA VAL A 123 -15.53 2.34 14.69
C VAL A 123 -15.65 2.78 16.14
N GLU A 124 -16.03 1.88 17.02
CA GLU A 124 -15.98 2.17 18.46
C GLU A 124 -14.56 2.58 18.88
N ALA A 125 -14.46 3.65 19.68
CA ALA A 125 -13.18 4.17 20.11
C ALA A 125 -12.42 3.15 20.97
N ASP A 126 -11.19 2.85 20.59
CA ASP A 126 -10.24 2.07 21.38
C ASP A 126 -8.91 2.81 21.45
N TYR A 127 -8.74 3.56 22.53
CA TYR A 127 -7.54 4.39 22.72
C TYR A 127 -6.26 3.57 22.91
N LYS A 128 -6.36 2.34 23.42
CA LYS A 128 -5.20 1.47 23.56
C LYS A 128 -4.74 0.97 22.19
N GLU A 129 -5.66 0.47 21.40
CA GLU A 129 -5.36 0.03 20.04
C GLU A 129 -4.93 1.19 19.14
N ALA A 130 -5.58 2.36 19.26
CA ALA A 130 -5.16 3.58 18.58
C ALA A 130 -3.70 3.92 18.86
N SER A 131 -3.29 3.91 20.13
CA SER A 131 -1.91 4.20 20.53
C SER A 131 -0.91 3.22 19.92
N LEU A 132 -1.20 1.93 19.95
CA LEU A 132 -0.32 0.90 19.40
C LEU A 132 -0.14 1.06 17.89
N LEU A 133 -1.23 1.29 17.17
CA LEU A 133 -1.22 1.48 15.71
C LEU A 133 -0.50 2.78 15.33
N LEU A 134 -0.75 3.88 16.04
CA LEU A 134 -0.10 5.17 15.79
C LEU A 134 1.40 5.13 16.08
N LEU A 135 1.84 4.48 17.17
CA LEU A 135 3.26 4.26 17.46
C LEU A 135 3.90 3.46 16.34
N LYS A 136 3.25 2.36 15.90
CA LYS A 136 3.75 1.54 14.80
C LYS A 136 3.83 2.31 13.47
N ALA A 137 2.88 3.20 13.22
CA ALA A 137 2.92 4.09 12.06
C ALA A 137 4.10 5.07 12.15
N TYR A 138 4.33 5.66 13.32
CA TYR A 138 5.44 6.58 13.58
C TYR A 138 6.80 5.91 13.36
N ASP A 139 7.00 4.72 13.93
CA ASP A 139 8.23 3.92 13.76
C ASP A 139 8.50 3.56 12.30
N LYS A 140 7.46 3.51 11.46
CA LYS A 140 7.55 3.29 10.02
C LYS A 140 7.67 4.58 9.18
N GLY A 141 7.88 5.73 9.85
CA GLY A 141 8.12 7.01 9.19
C GLY A 141 6.87 7.83 8.88
N VAL A 142 5.70 7.48 9.41
CA VAL A 142 4.49 8.30 9.31
C VAL A 142 4.51 9.36 10.41
N PHE A 143 5.24 10.46 10.21
CA PHE A 143 5.42 11.49 11.24
C PHE A 143 4.13 12.18 11.70
N TRP A 144 3.07 12.16 10.88
CA TRP A 144 1.74 12.63 11.26
C TRP A 144 1.15 11.89 12.46
N ALA A 145 1.61 10.66 12.72
CA ALA A 145 1.18 9.90 13.89
C ALA A 145 1.59 10.55 15.21
N ALA A 146 2.69 11.29 15.25
CA ALA A 146 3.09 12.06 16.44
C ALA A 146 2.05 13.11 16.84
N ASN A 147 1.45 13.80 15.84
CA ASN A 147 0.40 14.79 16.11
C ASN A 147 -0.87 14.10 16.66
N ALA A 148 -1.25 12.94 16.11
CA ALA A 148 -2.38 12.18 16.62
C ALA A 148 -2.15 11.70 18.06
N LEU A 149 -0.95 11.22 18.37
CA LEU A 149 -0.56 10.82 19.74
C LEU A 149 -0.54 11.98 20.72
N ALA A 150 -0.09 13.17 20.30
CA ALA A 150 -0.12 14.38 21.14
C ALA A 150 -1.57 14.78 21.49
N HIS A 151 -2.49 14.74 20.54
CA HIS A 151 -3.91 14.98 20.77
C HIS A 151 -4.52 13.99 21.77
N PHE A 152 -4.08 12.74 21.73
CA PHE A 152 -4.48 11.71 22.67
C PHE A 152 -4.06 12.03 24.11
N SER A 153 -2.80 12.44 24.31
CA SER A 153 -2.26 12.79 25.62
C SER A 153 -3.03 13.92 26.29
N ILE A 154 -3.46 14.93 25.52
CA ILE A 154 -4.25 16.06 26.02
C ILE A 154 -5.63 15.59 26.49
N ARG A 155 -6.30 14.68 25.78
CA ARG A 155 -7.62 14.13 26.17
C ARG A 155 -7.56 13.32 27.45
N LEU A 156 -6.49 12.55 27.68
CA LEU A 156 -6.32 11.78 28.92
C LEU A 156 -6.03 12.63 30.15
N CYS A 157 -5.36 13.80 29.96
CA CYS A 157 -5.09 14.73 31.08
C CYS A 157 -6.31 15.58 31.46
N SER A 158 -7.40 15.55 30.70
CA SER A 158 -8.60 16.36 30.93
C SER A 158 -9.69 15.61 31.73
N CYS A 159 -9.42 14.38 32.13
CA CYS A 159 -10.26 13.57 33.01
C CYS A 159 -9.68 13.49 34.43
#